data_67c60b6af64deaef65b68033ebe4184b
#
_entry.id   67c60b6af64deaef65b68033ebe4184b
#
_cell.length_a   1.000
_cell.length_b   1.000
_cell.length_c   1.000
_cell.angle_alpha   90.00
_cell.angle_beta   90.00
_cell.angle_gamma   90.00
#
_symmetry.space_group_name_H-M   'P 1'
#
loop_
_entity.id
_entity.type
_entity.pdbx_description
1 polymer ?
#
loop_
_entity_poly.entity_id
_entity_poly.type
_entity_poly.pdbx_seq_one_letter_code
_entity_poly.pdbx_strand_id
1 'polypeptide(L)'
;EVITIYTLIQESVTGLNGEKVTCGHLSCNEKSTLRLNDVLRNSGDYTFQMKIKAKAASTVQLSIGTLTENFSVTTSFQQFNRVCKNINTATHKYIEITFPSGDYWFYNMQLEMGNLPTAWSLCLDDLNDAIGAQSTWIEQTTQKISLFAQKNDVNEAKAEMRVEADGMISEALKSYVTSDDFGDYKTETKTRFEQTDNQFGFYVQKDTYDGLNS
;
A
#
# COMPACT_ATOMS: atom_id res chain seq x y z
N GLU A 1 -12.49 -27.91 22.96
CA GLU A 1 -11.25 -27.18 23.15
C GLU A 1 -10.46 -27.21 21.83
N VAL A 2 -10.24 -26.07 21.17
CA VAL A 2 -9.47 -25.99 19.93
C VAL A 2 -7.99 -25.90 20.33
N ILE A 3 -7.25 -26.99 20.15
CA ILE A 3 -5.80 -26.99 20.38
C ILE A 3 -5.15 -26.38 19.14
N THR A 4 -4.62 -25.17 19.25
CA THR A 4 -3.82 -24.55 18.22
C THR A 4 -2.42 -25.15 18.26
N ILE A 5 -2.06 -25.97 17.26
CA ILE A 5 -0.78 -26.64 17.17
C ILE A 5 0.34 -25.69 16.74
N TYR A 6 0.01 -24.65 15.97
CA TYR A 6 0.93 -23.62 15.54
C TYR A 6 0.24 -22.26 15.36
N THR A 7 1.03 -21.20 15.44
CA THR A 7 0.63 -19.84 15.09
C THR A 7 1.51 -19.33 13.95
N LEU A 8 0.91 -18.76 12.90
CA LEU A 8 1.62 -18.13 11.79
C LEU A 8 1.21 -16.66 11.71
N ILE A 9 2.17 -15.75 11.86
CA ILE A 9 1.97 -14.31 11.79
C ILE A 9 2.98 -13.69 10.83
N GLN A 10 2.73 -12.44 10.42
CA GLN A 10 3.73 -11.64 9.71
C GLN A 10 4.55 -10.81 10.70
N GLU A 11 5.85 -10.79 10.53
CA GLU A 11 6.78 -10.04 11.39
C GLU A 11 7.86 -9.36 10.54
N SER A 12 8.26 -8.15 10.95
CA SER A 12 9.35 -7.42 10.29
C SER A 12 10.66 -7.67 11.02
N VAL A 13 11.63 -8.24 10.31
CA VAL A 13 12.94 -8.64 10.86
C VAL A 13 14.09 -8.19 9.96
N THR A 14 15.31 -8.29 10.48
CA THR A 14 16.52 -8.15 9.66
C THR A 14 16.78 -9.45 8.90
N GLY A 15 16.81 -9.37 7.57
CA GLY A 15 17.01 -10.49 6.66
C GLY A 15 18.47 -10.96 6.54
N LEU A 16 18.71 -11.82 5.54
CA LEU A 16 20.00 -12.50 5.34
C LEU A 16 21.16 -11.53 5.07
N ASN A 17 20.91 -10.46 4.34
CA ASN A 17 21.93 -9.48 3.94
C ASN A 17 21.83 -8.17 4.75
N GLY A 18 21.17 -8.20 5.90
CA GLY A 18 20.98 -7.00 6.74
C GLY A 18 19.80 -6.12 6.33
N GLU A 19 19.08 -6.46 5.28
CA GLU A 19 17.89 -5.74 4.80
C GLU A 19 16.70 -5.93 5.77
N LYS A 20 15.79 -4.94 5.83
CA LYS A 20 14.54 -5.08 6.57
C LYS A 20 13.53 -5.81 5.70
N VAL A 21 13.06 -6.97 6.15
CA VAL A 21 12.11 -7.82 5.42
C VAL A 21 10.88 -8.13 6.25
N THR A 22 9.74 -8.33 5.59
CA THR A 22 8.56 -8.95 6.20
C THR A 22 8.63 -10.45 5.98
N CYS A 23 8.57 -11.22 7.03
CA CYS A 23 8.64 -12.67 6.99
C CYS A 23 7.43 -13.32 7.64
N GLY A 24 7.17 -14.57 7.31
CA GLY A 24 6.30 -15.44 8.09
C GLY A 24 7.03 -15.87 9.35
N HIS A 25 6.43 -15.67 10.51
CA HIS A 25 6.88 -16.22 11.79
C HIS A 25 5.93 -17.33 12.21
N LEU A 26 6.43 -18.54 12.25
CA LEU A 26 5.74 -19.75 12.64
C LEU A 26 6.19 -20.17 14.02
N SER A 27 5.27 -20.22 14.98
CA SER A 27 5.51 -20.76 16.32
C SER A 27 4.75 -22.07 16.47
N CYS A 28 5.47 -23.17 16.71
CA CYS A 28 4.95 -24.52 16.85
C CYS A 28 5.13 -25.04 18.26
N ASN A 29 4.02 -25.38 18.95
CA ASN A 29 4.08 -26.05 20.25
C ASN A 29 4.45 -27.53 20.12
N GLU A 30 4.09 -28.13 18.98
CA GLU A 30 4.35 -29.53 18.62
C GLU A 30 4.85 -29.60 17.18
N LYS A 31 5.22 -30.81 16.72
CA LYS A 31 5.55 -31.06 15.32
C LYS A 31 4.38 -30.66 14.42
N SER A 32 4.59 -29.69 13.55
CA SER A 32 3.54 -29.09 12.70
C SER A 32 3.92 -29.13 11.23
N THR A 33 2.94 -29.29 10.36
CA THR A 33 3.14 -29.35 8.91
C THR A 33 2.40 -28.22 8.24
N LEU A 34 3.14 -27.38 7.50
CA LEU A 34 2.59 -26.40 6.58
C LEU A 34 2.44 -27.07 5.22
N ARG A 35 1.20 -27.12 4.73
CA ARG A 35 0.89 -27.68 3.39
C ARG A 35 0.43 -26.58 2.45
N LEU A 36 1.04 -26.53 1.28
CA LEU A 36 0.66 -25.67 0.17
C LEU A 36 -0.02 -26.53 -0.89
N ASN A 37 -1.34 -26.43 -1.00
CA ASN A 37 -2.14 -27.24 -1.91
C ASN A 37 -2.12 -26.65 -3.33
N ASP A 38 -2.29 -27.53 -4.32
CA ASP A 38 -2.46 -27.20 -5.76
C ASP A 38 -1.34 -26.34 -6.38
N VAL A 39 -0.16 -26.34 -5.76
CA VAL A 39 1.01 -25.57 -6.26
C VAL A 39 1.77 -26.32 -7.35
N LEU A 40 1.65 -27.64 -7.44
CA LEU A 40 2.27 -28.48 -8.47
C LEU A 40 1.27 -28.75 -9.59
N ARG A 41 1.33 -27.97 -10.68
CA ARG A 41 0.36 -28.03 -11.78
C ARG A 41 0.69 -29.07 -12.86
N ASN A 42 1.97 -29.23 -13.20
CA ASN A 42 2.44 -30.11 -14.25
C ASN A 42 3.49 -31.07 -13.70
N SER A 43 3.58 -32.27 -14.27
CA SER A 43 4.67 -33.20 -13.96
C SER A 43 5.97 -32.72 -14.56
N GLY A 44 7.08 -32.88 -13.83
CA GLY A 44 8.40 -32.43 -14.26
C GLY A 44 9.36 -32.16 -13.12
N ASP A 45 10.44 -31.46 -13.42
CA ASP A 45 11.39 -31.01 -12.41
C ASP A 45 10.90 -29.69 -11.78
N TYR A 46 11.13 -29.54 -10.47
CA TYR A 46 10.80 -28.36 -9.73
C TYR A 46 11.99 -27.90 -8.89
N THR A 47 12.15 -26.60 -8.76
CA THR A 47 13.09 -26.00 -7.81
C THR A 47 12.31 -25.28 -6.72
N PHE A 48 12.56 -25.64 -5.48
CA PHE A 48 12.03 -24.97 -4.31
C PHE A 48 13.14 -24.19 -3.62
N GLN A 49 12.85 -22.95 -3.24
CA GLN A 49 13.78 -22.12 -2.48
C GLN A 49 13.07 -21.29 -1.41
N MET A 50 13.76 -20.97 -0.33
CA MET A 50 13.33 -20.04 0.69
C MET A 50 14.52 -19.55 1.51
N LYS A 51 14.35 -18.42 2.19
CA LYS A 51 15.25 -17.97 3.26
C LYS A 51 14.61 -18.29 4.60
N ILE A 52 15.35 -18.96 5.49
CA ILE A 52 14.81 -19.49 6.75
C ILE A 52 15.82 -19.38 7.87
N LYS A 53 15.33 -19.15 9.10
CA LYS A 53 16.04 -19.32 10.36
C LYS A 53 15.12 -19.92 11.42
N ALA A 54 15.70 -20.44 12.50
CA ALA A 54 14.98 -20.88 13.68
C ALA A 54 15.49 -20.17 14.94
N LYS A 55 14.73 -20.15 16.01
CA LYS A 55 15.16 -19.65 17.32
C LYS A 55 16.28 -20.50 17.93
N ALA A 56 16.22 -21.82 17.69
CA ALA A 56 17.24 -22.78 18.04
C ALA A 56 17.54 -23.67 16.83
N ALA A 57 18.76 -24.14 16.69
CA ALA A 57 19.14 -25.02 15.59
C ALA A 57 18.19 -26.23 15.55
N SER A 58 17.68 -26.55 14.37
CA SER A 58 16.62 -27.54 14.17
C SER A 58 16.78 -28.26 12.84
N THR A 59 16.03 -29.33 12.65
CA THR A 59 15.95 -30.06 11.38
C THR A 59 14.51 -30.01 10.88
N VAL A 60 14.31 -29.41 9.72
CA VAL A 60 13.01 -29.26 9.05
C VAL A 60 12.94 -30.26 7.91
N GLN A 61 11.76 -30.78 7.63
CA GLN A 61 11.54 -31.73 6.55
C GLN A 61 10.74 -31.07 5.42
N LEU A 62 11.21 -31.22 4.19
CA LEU A 62 10.52 -30.84 2.96
C LEU A 62 10.03 -32.07 2.24
N SER A 63 8.75 -32.10 1.84
CA SER A 63 8.18 -33.16 1.00
C SER A 63 7.55 -32.51 -0.25
N ILE A 64 7.99 -32.96 -1.41
CA ILE A 64 7.47 -32.54 -2.73
C ILE A 64 7.23 -33.79 -3.57
N GLY A 65 5.97 -34.08 -3.84
CA GLY A 65 5.62 -35.34 -4.50
C GLY A 65 6.07 -36.56 -3.67
N THR A 66 6.87 -37.42 -4.25
CA THR A 66 7.45 -38.60 -3.57
C THR A 66 8.79 -38.30 -2.89
N LEU A 67 9.35 -37.12 -3.11
CA LEU A 67 10.61 -36.74 -2.50
C LEU A 67 10.35 -36.21 -1.09
N THR A 68 11.09 -36.78 -0.12
CA THR A 68 11.11 -36.28 1.26
C THR A 68 12.55 -36.09 1.70
N GLU A 69 12.90 -34.94 2.19
CA GLU A 69 14.24 -34.56 2.59
C GLU A 69 14.27 -33.73 3.87
N ASN A 70 15.27 -34.00 4.69
CA ASN A 70 15.54 -33.23 5.89
C ASN A 70 16.66 -32.21 5.63
N PHE A 71 16.52 -30.99 6.15
CA PHE A 71 17.55 -29.98 6.10
C PHE A 71 17.72 -29.26 7.45
N SER A 72 18.95 -28.89 7.73
CA SER A 72 19.27 -28.21 8.98
C SER A 72 18.94 -26.72 8.86
N VAL A 73 18.32 -26.18 9.90
CA VAL A 73 18.01 -24.74 10.03
C VAL A 73 18.78 -24.19 11.22
N THR A 74 19.52 -23.10 11.00
CA THR A 74 20.32 -22.44 12.03
C THR A 74 19.59 -21.26 12.67
N THR A 75 20.19 -20.61 13.66
CA THR A 75 19.66 -19.42 14.31
C THR A 75 19.84 -18.15 13.49
N SER A 76 20.63 -18.19 12.43
CA SER A 76 20.78 -17.11 11.46
C SER A 76 20.05 -17.44 10.17
N PHE A 77 19.55 -16.43 9.44
CA PHE A 77 18.95 -16.66 8.15
C PHE A 77 19.94 -17.33 7.19
N GLN A 78 19.46 -18.34 6.49
CA GLN A 78 20.19 -19.05 5.46
C GLN A 78 19.31 -19.26 4.24
N GLN A 79 19.91 -19.33 3.07
CA GLN A 79 19.25 -19.70 1.83
C GLN A 79 19.16 -21.22 1.76
N PHE A 80 17.94 -21.73 1.58
CA PHE A 80 17.68 -23.13 1.27
C PHE A 80 17.21 -23.22 -0.19
N ASN A 81 17.86 -24.08 -0.97
CA ASN A 81 17.49 -24.37 -2.37
C ASN A 81 17.45 -25.88 -2.57
N ARG A 82 16.42 -26.36 -3.27
CA ARG A 82 16.31 -27.77 -3.62
C ARG A 82 15.74 -28.01 -5.00
N VAL A 83 16.41 -28.79 -5.79
CA VAL A 83 15.91 -29.29 -7.08
C VAL A 83 15.27 -30.65 -6.85
N CYS A 84 13.99 -30.79 -7.18
CA CYS A 84 13.18 -31.98 -7.07
C CYS A 84 12.90 -32.49 -8.48
N LYS A 85 13.46 -33.65 -8.83
CA LYS A 85 13.37 -34.19 -10.17
C LYS A 85 12.21 -35.17 -10.33
N ASN A 86 11.64 -35.18 -11.54
CA ASN A 86 10.62 -36.15 -11.96
C ASN A 86 9.38 -36.18 -11.06
N ILE A 87 8.92 -35.00 -10.61
CA ILE A 87 7.72 -34.91 -9.80
C ILE A 87 6.51 -35.29 -10.64
N ASN A 88 5.73 -36.27 -10.14
CA ASN A 88 4.48 -36.70 -10.77
C ASN A 88 3.30 -36.07 -10.07
N THR A 89 2.60 -35.13 -10.76
CA THR A 89 1.46 -34.42 -10.22
C THR A 89 0.12 -35.15 -10.27
N ALA A 90 0.09 -36.34 -10.89
CA ALA A 90 -1.12 -37.19 -10.88
C ALA A 90 -1.46 -37.68 -9.46
N THR A 91 -0.44 -37.88 -8.61
CA THR A 91 -0.59 -38.40 -7.24
C THR A 91 -0.41 -37.37 -6.16
N HIS A 92 0.38 -36.31 -6.42
CA HIS A 92 0.72 -35.28 -5.43
C HIS A 92 0.71 -33.89 -6.08
N LYS A 93 -0.15 -33.00 -5.61
CA LYS A 93 -0.25 -31.62 -6.11
C LYS A 93 0.16 -30.57 -5.06
N TYR A 94 0.77 -31.02 -3.98
CA TYR A 94 1.09 -30.17 -2.84
C TYR A 94 2.56 -30.27 -2.43
N ILE A 95 2.99 -29.27 -1.68
CA ILE A 95 4.26 -29.28 -0.95
C ILE A 95 3.95 -29.28 0.53
N GLU A 96 4.73 -30.03 1.30
CA GLU A 96 4.67 -30.04 2.76
C GLU A 96 6.02 -29.64 3.35
N ILE A 97 5.97 -28.76 4.34
CA ILE A 97 7.11 -28.40 5.17
C ILE A 97 6.76 -28.74 6.60
N THR A 98 7.49 -29.69 7.18
CA THR A 98 7.23 -30.16 8.52
C THR A 98 8.29 -29.60 9.48
N PHE A 99 7.83 -28.89 10.46
CA PHE A 99 8.63 -28.22 11.50
C PHE A 99 8.50 -28.99 12.81
N PRO A 100 9.60 -29.29 13.52
CA PRO A 100 9.54 -29.64 14.94
C PRO A 100 8.96 -28.49 15.79
N SER A 101 8.69 -28.74 17.08
CA SER A 101 8.35 -27.68 18.01
C SER A 101 9.43 -26.60 18.04
N GLY A 102 9.02 -25.31 18.07
CA GLY A 102 9.92 -24.16 18.06
C GLY A 102 9.41 -22.98 17.26
N ASP A 103 10.25 -21.97 17.14
CA ASP A 103 9.96 -20.74 16.40
C ASP A 103 10.82 -20.67 15.13
N TYR A 104 10.18 -20.37 14.00
CA TYR A 104 10.79 -20.32 12.67
C TYR A 104 10.38 -19.03 11.95
N TRP A 105 11.33 -18.40 11.25
CA TRP A 105 11.10 -17.26 10.39
C TRP A 105 11.51 -17.60 8.96
N PHE A 106 10.64 -17.32 7.98
CA PHE A 106 10.93 -17.59 6.59
C PHE A 106 10.35 -16.53 5.66
N TYR A 107 11.04 -16.29 4.56
CA TYR A 107 10.64 -15.33 3.53
C TYR A 107 11.19 -15.71 2.17
N ASN A 108 10.74 -15.05 1.11
CA ASN A 108 11.11 -15.34 -0.27
C ASN A 108 10.96 -16.83 -0.63
N MET A 109 9.83 -17.42 -0.19
CA MET A 109 9.49 -18.78 -0.58
C MET A 109 9.07 -18.77 -2.04
N GLN A 110 9.70 -19.62 -2.85
CA GLN A 110 9.47 -19.72 -4.30
C GLN A 110 9.51 -21.18 -4.75
N LEU A 111 8.56 -21.52 -5.62
CA LEU A 111 8.50 -22.79 -6.31
C LEU A 111 8.47 -22.51 -7.81
N GLU A 112 9.39 -23.11 -8.54
CA GLU A 112 9.53 -22.94 -9.97
C GLU A 112 9.57 -24.29 -10.67
N MET A 113 8.96 -24.35 -11.85
CA MET A 113 9.15 -25.51 -12.73
C MET A 113 10.50 -25.37 -13.43
N GLY A 114 11.34 -26.39 -13.30
CA GLY A 114 12.70 -26.41 -13.84
C GLY A 114 13.72 -26.86 -12.81
N ASN A 115 14.98 -26.97 -13.24
CA ASN A 115 16.08 -27.50 -12.45
C ASN A 115 17.13 -26.49 -12.06
N LEU A 116 16.84 -25.17 -12.25
CA LEU A 116 17.70 -24.06 -11.87
C LEU A 116 16.89 -23.04 -11.05
N PRO A 117 17.36 -22.68 -9.87
CA PRO A 117 16.73 -21.60 -9.11
C PRO A 117 16.96 -20.25 -9.80
N THR A 118 15.91 -19.48 -9.99
CA THR A 118 16.03 -18.07 -10.45
C THR A 118 16.11 -17.13 -9.28
N ALA A 119 16.34 -15.83 -9.56
CA ALA A 119 16.21 -14.82 -8.53
C ALA A 119 14.76 -14.73 -8.06
N TRP A 120 14.55 -14.57 -6.75
CA TRP A 120 13.20 -14.39 -6.22
C TRP A 120 12.52 -13.17 -6.85
N SER A 121 11.27 -13.34 -7.27
CA SER A 121 10.40 -12.27 -7.77
C SER A 121 9.02 -12.39 -7.15
N LEU A 122 8.30 -11.27 -7.11
CA LEU A 122 6.89 -11.28 -6.75
C LEU A 122 6.09 -12.13 -7.75
N CYS A 123 5.07 -12.82 -7.27
CA CYS A 123 4.13 -13.47 -8.19
C CYS A 123 3.34 -12.42 -8.97
N LEU A 124 2.76 -12.82 -10.09
CA LEU A 124 2.02 -11.90 -10.94
C LEU A 124 0.81 -11.28 -10.21
N ASP A 125 0.16 -12.04 -9.35
CA ASP A 125 -1.00 -11.56 -8.59
C ASP A 125 -0.57 -10.51 -7.56
N ASP A 126 0.50 -10.73 -6.79
CA ASP A 126 1.06 -9.75 -5.86
C ASP A 126 1.51 -8.47 -6.57
N LEU A 127 2.06 -8.60 -7.80
CA LEU A 127 2.48 -7.47 -8.60
C LEU A 127 1.26 -6.66 -9.09
N ASN A 128 0.19 -7.33 -9.53
CA ASN A 128 -1.06 -6.70 -9.96
C ASN A 128 -1.74 -5.96 -8.80
N ASP A 129 -1.75 -6.55 -7.59
CA ASP A 129 -2.28 -5.91 -6.39
C ASP A 129 -1.49 -4.65 -6.02
N ALA A 130 -0.15 -4.71 -6.11
CA ALA A 130 0.72 -3.56 -5.88
C ALA A 130 0.48 -2.44 -6.91
N ILE A 131 0.32 -2.78 -8.20
CA ILE A 131 0.00 -1.84 -9.27
C ILE A 131 -1.38 -1.23 -9.05
N GLY A 132 -2.39 -2.02 -8.66
CA GLY A 132 -3.73 -1.56 -8.35
C GLY A 132 -3.74 -0.54 -7.20
N ALA A 133 -3.01 -0.81 -6.13
CA ALA A 133 -2.87 0.12 -5.01
C ALA A 133 -2.19 1.44 -5.42
N GLN A 134 -1.15 1.40 -6.25
CA GLN A 134 -0.50 2.60 -6.78
C GLN A 134 -1.42 3.41 -7.71
N SER A 135 -2.20 2.76 -8.57
CA SER A 135 -3.17 3.43 -9.45
C SER A 135 -4.21 4.20 -8.66
N THR A 136 -4.76 3.61 -7.61
CA THR A 136 -5.71 4.27 -6.70
C THR A 136 -5.08 5.50 -6.03
N TRP A 137 -3.82 5.42 -5.63
CA TRP A 137 -3.09 6.54 -5.02
C TRP A 137 -2.87 7.70 -5.99
N ILE A 138 -2.55 7.38 -7.26
CA ILE A 138 -2.39 8.37 -8.34
C ILE A 138 -3.72 9.06 -8.62
N GLU A 139 -4.83 8.32 -8.70
CA GLU A 139 -6.17 8.90 -8.89
C GLU A 139 -6.55 9.87 -7.78
N GLN A 140 -6.38 9.48 -6.52
CA GLN A 140 -6.64 10.35 -5.37
C GLN A 140 -5.78 11.61 -5.37
N THR A 141 -4.50 11.48 -5.75
CA THR A 141 -3.58 12.62 -5.84
C THR A 141 -3.98 13.57 -6.96
N THR A 142 -4.36 13.03 -8.12
CA THR A 142 -4.85 13.81 -9.27
C THR A 142 -6.12 14.59 -8.93
N GLN A 143 -7.08 13.97 -8.22
CA GLN A 143 -8.28 14.64 -7.74
C GLN A 143 -7.95 15.80 -6.79
N LYS A 144 -7.03 15.58 -5.85
CA LYS A 144 -6.58 16.66 -4.93
C LYS A 144 -5.93 17.82 -5.69
N ILE A 145 -5.06 17.53 -6.66
CA ILE A 145 -4.43 18.58 -7.49
C ILE A 145 -5.49 19.37 -8.26
N SER A 146 -6.49 18.69 -8.86
CA SER A 146 -7.58 19.36 -9.58
C SER A 146 -8.40 20.28 -8.67
N LEU A 147 -8.69 19.86 -7.45
CA LEU A 147 -9.39 20.68 -6.45
C LEU A 147 -8.55 21.91 -6.03
N PHE A 148 -7.24 21.75 -5.90
CA PHE A 148 -6.35 22.91 -5.60
C PHE A 148 -6.27 23.89 -6.76
N ALA A 149 -6.20 23.40 -8.01
CA ALA A 149 -6.22 24.26 -9.19
C ALA A 149 -7.53 25.06 -9.27
N GLN A 150 -8.69 24.40 -9.15
CA GLN A 150 -9.99 25.09 -9.13
C GLN A 150 -10.09 26.15 -8.03
N LYS A 151 -9.55 25.90 -6.84
CA LYS A 151 -9.53 26.87 -5.76
C LYS A 151 -8.66 28.09 -6.10
N ASN A 152 -7.54 27.91 -6.78
CA ASN A 152 -6.69 29.02 -7.21
C ASN A 152 -7.37 29.83 -8.30
N ASP A 153 -8.01 29.20 -9.28
CA ASP A 153 -8.76 29.88 -10.35
C ASP A 153 -9.88 30.76 -9.78
N VAL A 154 -10.60 30.27 -8.76
CA VAL A 154 -11.64 31.04 -8.04
C VAL A 154 -11.03 32.24 -7.30
N ASN A 155 -9.87 32.07 -6.67
CA ASN A 155 -9.21 33.16 -5.96
C ASN A 155 -8.68 34.24 -6.91
N GLU A 156 -8.16 33.86 -8.09
CA GLU A 156 -7.74 34.80 -9.13
C GLU A 156 -8.92 35.56 -9.71
N ALA A 157 -10.01 34.87 -10.08
CA ALA A 157 -11.24 35.51 -10.55
C ALA A 157 -11.84 36.48 -9.51
N LYS A 158 -11.77 36.14 -8.23
CA LYS A 158 -12.20 37.00 -7.12
C LYS A 158 -11.33 38.27 -6.98
N ALA A 159 -10.00 38.09 -7.18
CA ALA A 159 -9.07 39.22 -7.17
C ALA A 159 -9.30 40.17 -8.38
N GLU A 160 -9.53 39.62 -9.55
CA GLU A 160 -9.84 40.40 -10.77
C GLU A 160 -11.15 41.17 -10.62
N MET A 161 -12.22 40.55 -10.13
CA MET A 161 -13.49 41.24 -9.85
C MET A 161 -13.36 42.35 -8.84
N ARG A 162 -12.49 42.24 -7.83
CA ARG A 162 -12.20 43.30 -6.88
C ARG A 162 -11.52 44.49 -7.55
N VAL A 163 -10.53 44.23 -8.40
CA VAL A 163 -9.81 45.30 -9.12
C VAL A 163 -10.76 46.03 -10.07
N GLU A 164 -11.63 45.31 -10.78
CA GLU A 164 -12.63 45.91 -11.66
C GLU A 164 -13.67 46.74 -10.86
N ALA A 165 -14.17 46.23 -9.74
CA ALA A 165 -15.10 46.95 -8.91
C ALA A 165 -14.50 48.25 -8.32
N ASP A 166 -13.25 48.17 -7.83
CA ASP A 166 -12.54 49.35 -7.34
C ASP A 166 -12.25 50.35 -8.48
N GLY A 167 -11.97 49.87 -9.68
CA GLY A 167 -11.82 50.68 -10.90
C GLY A 167 -13.09 51.41 -11.29
N MET A 168 -14.24 50.72 -11.33
CA MET A 168 -15.55 51.31 -11.63
C MET A 168 -15.98 52.33 -10.57
N ILE A 169 -15.72 52.01 -9.30
CA ILE A 169 -15.99 52.97 -8.20
C ILE A 169 -15.11 54.21 -8.35
N SER A 170 -13.84 54.07 -8.69
CA SER A 170 -12.92 55.20 -8.88
C SER A 170 -13.30 56.05 -10.08
N GLU A 171 -13.78 55.45 -11.18
CA GLU A 171 -14.24 56.19 -12.36
C GLU A 171 -15.57 56.92 -12.11
N ALA A 172 -16.53 56.27 -11.45
CA ALA A 172 -17.76 56.92 -11.02
C ALA A 172 -17.49 58.07 -10.07
N LEU A 173 -16.51 57.96 -9.19
CA LEU A 173 -16.04 59.00 -8.31
C LEU A 173 -15.46 60.23 -9.02
N LYS A 174 -14.74 60.00 -10.13
CA LYS A 174 -14.17 61.10 -10.94
C LYS A 174 -15.24 61.94 -11.65
N SER A 175 -16.38 61.34 -11.95
CA SER A 175 -17.51 62.03 -12.60
C SER A 175 -18.44 62.77 -11.66
N TYR A 176 -18.38 62.46 -10.37
CA TYR A 176 -19.16 63.11 -9.31
C TYR A 176 -18.23 64.02 -8.49
N VAL A 177 -17.97 65.21 -8.99
CA VAL A 177 -17.22 66.22 -8.23
C VAL A 177 -18.19 66.96 -7.31
N THR A 178 -17.91 66.88 -6.01
CA THR A 178 -18.40 67.72 -4.91
C THR A 178 -19.87 67.57 -4.47
N SER A 179 -20.12 66.67 -3.49
CA SER A 179 -21.08 66.96 -2.40
C SER A 179 -20.85 65.92 -1.26
N ASP A 180 -21.20 66.35 -0.02
CA ASP A 180 -21.11 65.48 1.18
C ASP A 180 -21.95 64.23 1.05
N ASP A 181 -23.05 64.26 0.29
CA ASP A 181 -23.88 63.09 -0.05
C ASP A 181 -23.10 61.95 -0.76
N PHE A 182 -22.02 62.29 -1.43
CA PHE A 182 -21.18 61.31 -2.12
C PHE A 182 -20.24 60.55 -1.18
N GLY A 183 -19.80 61.19 -0.11
CA GLY A 183 -19.02 60.54 0.93
C GLY A 183 -19.83 59.43 1.64
N ASP A 184 -21.11 59.68 1.88
CA ASP A 184 -22.04 58.74 2.50
C ASP A 184 -22.35 57.57 1.55
N TYR A 185 -22.59 57.84 0.25
CA TYR A 185 -22.81 56.81 -0.77
C TYR A 185 -21.58 55.89 -0.98
N LYS A 186 -20.38 56.48 -0.97
CA LYS A 186 -19.12 55.73 -1.04
C LYS A 186 -18.97 54.80 0.15
N THR A 187 -19.28 55.27 1.35
CA THR A 187 -19.19 54.47 2.59
C THR A 187 -20.21 53.34 2.59
N GLU A 188 -21.45 53.61 2.17
CA GLU A 188 -22.50 52.62 2.08
C GLU A 188 -22.16 51.51 1.05
N THR A 189 -21.67 51.91 -0.12
CA THR A 189 -21.30 50.97 -1.19
C THR A 189 -20.14 50.09 -0.75
N LYS A 190 -19.11 50.63 -0.13
CA LYS A 190 -17.99 49.90 0.43
C LYS A 190 -18.45 48.90 1.49
N THR A 191 -19.33 49.29 2.37
CA THR A 191 -19.91 48.42 3.42
C THR A 191 -20.70 47.26 2.81
N ARG A 192 -21.47 47.53 1.74
CA ARG A 192 -22.19 46.46 0.99
C ARG A 192 -21.27 45.46 0.32
N PHE A 193 -20.17 45.92 -0.26
CA PHE A 193 -19.17 45.03 -0.86
C PHE A 193 -18.48 44.17 0.21
N GLU A 194 -18.11 44.72 1.34
CA GLU A 194 -17.51 43.98 2.45
C GLU A 194 -18.49 42.95 3.04
N GLN A 195 -19.77 43.25 3.14
CA GLN A 195 -20.82 42.31 3.57
C GLN A 195 -20.98 41.16 2.54
N THR A 196 -20.99 41.48 1.25
CA THR A 196 -21.10 40.47 0.18
C THR A 196 -19.87 39.55 0.16
N ASP A 197 -18.69 40.13 0.35
CA ASP A 197 -17.44 39.36 0.42
C ASP A 197 -17.40 38.41 1.62
N ASN A 198 -17.88 38.89 2.78
CA ASN A 198 -18.01 38.06 3.98
C ASN A 198 -19.05 36.95 3.81
N GLN A 199 -20.19 37.20 3.16
CA GLN A 199 -21.19 36.18 2.84
C GLN A 199 -20.64 35.16 1.87
N PHE A 200 -19.94 35.57 0.83
CA PHE A 200 -19.34 34.68 -0.13
C PHE A 200 -18.24 33.81 0.50
N GLY A 201 -17.41 34.36 1.35
CA GLY A 201 -16.43 33.64 2.16
C GLY A 201 -17.06 32.56 3.05
N PHE A 202 -18.23 32.88 3.64
CA PHE A 202 -18.99 31.96 4.47
C PHE A 202 -19.56 30.77 3.63
N TYR A 203 -20.08 31.03 2.44
CA TYR A 203 -20.57 29.95 1.55
C TYR A 203 -19.44 29.03 1.07
N VAL A 204 -18.30 29.59 0.69
CA VAL A 204 -17.13 28.79 0.28
C VAL A 204 -16.60 27.93 1.43
N GLN A 205 -16.57 28.45 2.66
CA GLN A 205 -16.18 27.67 3.83
C GLN A 205 -17.19 26.56 4.16
N LYS A 206 -18.48 26.83 4.01
CA LYS A 206 -19.54 25.86 4.26
C LYS A 206 -19.48 24.69 3.26
N ASP A 207 -19.34 24.97 1.97
CA ASP A 207 -19.23 23.93 0.94
C ASP A 207 -17.97 23.07 1.12
N THR A 208 -16.88 23.67 1.57
CA THR A 208 -15.64 22.94 1.89
C THR A 208 -15.81 22.06 3.13
N TYR A 209 -16.57 22.49 4.12
CA TYR A 209 -16.84 21.73 5.35
C TYR A 209 -17.82 20.57 5.12
N ASP A 210 -18.87 20.79 4.35
CA ASP A 210 -19.89 19.78 4.03
C ASP A 210 -19.33 18.69 3.09
N GLY A 211 -18.37 19.03 2.21
CA GLY A 211 -17.66 18.09 1.33
C GLY A 211 -16.61 17.22 2.04
N LEU A 212 -16.21 17.55 3.27
CA LEU A 212 -15.26 16.76 4.06
C LEU A 212 -15.94 15.71 4.97
N ASN A 213 -17.28 15.77 5.13
CA ASN A 213 -18.07 14.91 6.02
C ASN A 213 -19.05 13.96 5.29
N SER A 214 -18.94 13.84 3.96
CA SER A 214 -19.75 12.92 3.13
C SER A 214 -19.00 11.71 2.60
#